data_0168d1c9fda3d67d18128e703d8a43de
#
_entry.id   0168d1c9fda3d67d18128e703d8a43de
#
_cell.length_a   1.000
_cell.length_b   1.000
_cell.length_c   1.000
_cell.angle_alpha   90.00
_cell.angle_beta   90.00
_cell.angle_gamma   90.00
#
_symmetry.space_group_name_H-M   'P 1'
#
loop_
_entity.id
_entity.type
_entity.pdbx_description
1 polymer ?
#
loop_
_entity_poly.entity_id
_entity_poly.type
_entity_poly.pdbx_seq_one_letter_code
_entity_poly.pdbx_strand_id
1 'polypeptide(L)'
;SDRKTIVVFWGDHQPNDYVVRPIYKEYGLDFDNQTYEQQQQRQKTPFFIWANYDIQEQTNVEISLNYLNILLFETAGLQLDEYQTFRKNLWQGQIPMMNAVGYRNDDGDLVEYDDAPEEIQNLLNEYQNIQYYRMEREYSKKK
;
A
#
# COMPACT_ATOMS: atom_id res chain seq x y z
N SER A 1 -13.85 -21.59 18.38
CA SER A 1 -14.00 -22.18 17.02
C SER A 1 -12.69 -22.86 16.67
N ASP A 2 -12.73 -24.14 16.30
CA ASP A 2 -11.55 -24.91 15.88
C ASP A 2 -11.09 -24.55 14.46
N ARG A 3 -11.83 -23.65 13.79
CA ARG A 3 -11.50 -23.18 12.46
C ARG A 3 -10.42 -22.09 12.54
N LYS A 4 -9.30 -22.29 11.86
CA LYS A 4 -8.27 -21.26 11.70
C LYS A 4 -8.84 -20.02 11.04
N THR A 5 -8.67 -18.89 11.70
CA THR A 5 -9.20 -17.59 11.26
C THR A 5 -8.09 -16.55 11.39
N ILE A 6 -7.90 -15.76 10.33
CA ILE A 6 -7.04 -14.60 10.31
C ILE A 6 -7.87 -13.37 9.91
N VAL A 7 -7.61 -12.25 10.53
CA VAL A 7 -8.30 -10.98 10.30
C VAL A 7 -7.26 -9.91 10.05
N VAL A 8 -7.45 -9.13 9.01
CA VAL A 8 -6.72 -7.88 8.79
C VAL A 8 -7.67 -6.71 8.95
N PHE A 9 -7.25 -5.71 9.70
CA PHE A 9 -7.95 -4.43 9.83
C PHE A 9 -7.01 -3.32 9.40
N TRP A 10 -7.50 -2.37 8.63
CA TRP A 10 -6.73 -1.21 8.19
C TRP A 10 -7.64 0.02 8.03
N GLY A 11 -7.04 1.20 8.15
CA GLY A 11 -7.68 2.45 7.73
C GLY A 11 -7.59 2.58 6.20
N ASP A 12 -8.70 2.85 5.55
CA ASP A 12 -8.78 3.02 4.11
C ASP A 12 -8.34 4.42 3.65
N HIS A 13 -8.52 5.41 4.50
CA HIS A 13 -8.09 6.80 4.28
C HIS A 13 -8.01 7.58 5.60
N GLN A 14 -7.40 8.74 5.55
CA GLN A 14 -7.44 9.70 6.65
C GLN A 14 -8.84 10.32 6.79
N PRO A 15 -9.20 10.84 7.97
CA PRO A 15 -10.42 11.64 8.13
C PRO A 15 -10.42 12.82 7.16
N ASN A 16 -11.63 13.32 6.84
CA ASN A 16 -11.79 14.45 5.94
C ASN A 16 -10.95 15.66 6.40
N ASP A 17 -10.32 16.34 5.45
CA ASP A 17 -9.46 17.50 5.68
C ASP A 17 -10.12 18.57 6.55
N TYR A 18 -11.42 18.78 6.38
CA TYR A 18 -12.18 19.73 7.19
C TYR A 18 -12.11 19.42 8.70
N VAL A 19 -12.07 18.13 9.05
CA VAL A 19 -12.00 17.68 10.45
C VAL A 19 -10.57 17.80 10.99
N VAL A 20 -9.57 17.47 10.18
CA VAL A 20 -8.18 17.37 10.65
C VAL A 20 -7.39 18.66 10.53
N ARG A 21 -7.77 19.60 9.65
CA ARG A 21 -7.07 20.89 9.47
C ARG A 21 -6.88 21.67 10.81
N PRO A 22 -7.88 21.84 11.68
CA PRO A 22 -7.67 22.53 12.94
C PRO A 22 -6.63 21.85 13.83
N ILE A 23 -6.66 20.53 13.87
CA ILE A 23 -5.72 19.71 14.66
C ILE A 23 -4.30 19.88 14.13
N TYR A 24 -4.07 19.70 12.83
CA TYR A 24 -2.76 19.87 12.22
C TYR A 24 -2.20 21.28 12.40
N LYS A 25 -3.06 22.31 12.35
CA LYS A 25 -2.65 23.68 12.59
C LYS A 25 -2.11 23.90 14.01
N GLU A 26 -2.69 23.25 15.02
CA GLU A 26 -2.18 23.28 16.40
C GLU A 26 -0.79 22.63 16.52
N TYR A 27 -0.46 21.68 15.68
CA TYR A 27 0.86 21.05 15.60
C TYR A 27 1.83 21.77 14.63
N GLY A 28 1.45 22.97 14.14
CA GLY A 28 2.31 23.78 13.27
C GLY A 28 2.44 23.26 11.84
N LEU A 29 1.54 22.37 11.40
CA LEU A 29 1.50 21.84 10.03
C LEU A 29 0.58 22.71 9.17
N ASP A 30 1.15 23.31 8.12
CA ASP A 30 0.40 24.04 7.12
C ASP A 30 -0.17 23.11 6.05
N PHE A 31 -1.48 23.02 5.98
CA PHE A 31 -2.18 22.14 5.04
C PHE A 31 -2.05 22.59 3.58
N ASP A 32 -1.86 23.87 3.36
CA ASP A 32 -1.86 24.46 2.02
C ASP A 32 -0.43 24.53 1.42
N ASN A 33 0.61 24.39 2.27
CA ASN A 33 2.03 24.44 1.87
C ASN A 33 2.80 23.24 2.44
N GLN A 34 2.30 22.02 2.18
CA GLN A 34 2.95 20.79 2.64
C GLN A 34 4.15 20.43 1.77
N THR A 35 5.23 20.02 2.42
CA THR A 35 6.32 19.34 1.71
C THR A 35 5.83 17.97 1.20
N TYR A 36 6.53 17.41 0.23
CA TYR A 36 6.25 16.08 -0.30
C TYR A 36 6.28 15.01 0.81
N GLU A 37 7.23 15.08 1.72
CA GLU A 37 7.32 14.19 2.87
C GLU A 37 6.10 14.32 3.82
N GLN A 38 5.64 15.54 4.08
CA GLN A 38 4.44 15.78 4.89
C GLN A 38 3.18 15.20 4.21
N GLN A 39 3.08 15.32 2.89
CA GLN A 39 2.01 14.69 2.12
C GLN A 39 2.04 13.17 2.24
N GLN A 40 3.23 12.57 2.15
CA GLN A 40 3.42 11.14 2.35
C GLN A 40 3.00 10.68 3.75
N GLN A 41 3.38 11.42 4.79
CA GLN A 41 2.97 11.10 6.17
C GLN A 41 1.45 11.14 6.34
N ARG A 42 0.77 12.03 5.68
CA ARG A 42 -0.71 12.13 5.70
C ARG A 42 -1.41 10.93 5.06
N GLN A 43 -0.73 10.19 4.19
CA GLN A 43 -1.32 9.00 3.58
C GLN A 43 -1.24 7.75 4.48
N LYS A 44 -0.49 7.82 5.59
CA LYS A 44 -0.35 6.68 6.49
C LYS A 44 -1.59 6.46 7.34
N THR A 45 -2.07 5.23 7.34
CA THR A 45 -3.16 4.75 8.21
C THR A 45 -2.69 3.51 8.97
N PRO A 46 -3.20 3.27 10.18
CA PRO A 46 -2.82 2.08 10.94
C PRO A 46 -3.43 0.82 10.34
N PHE A 47 -2.73 -0.30 10.51
CA PHE A 47 -3.28 -1.62 10.28
C PHE A 47 -2.83 -2.61 11.35
N PHE A 48 -3.57 -3.71 11.50
CA PHE A 48 -3.10 -4.88 12.24
C PHE A 48 -3.60 -6.17 11.60
N ILE A 49 -2.86 -7.24 11.83
CA ILE A 49 -3.24 -8.61 11.48
C ILE A 49 -3.35 -9.39 12.78
N TRP A 50 -4.48 -10.08 12.95
CA TRP A 50 -4.73 -10.96 14.08
C TRP A 50 -5.12 -12.35 13.59
N ALA A 51 -4.69 -13.38 14.31
CA ALA A 51 -5.10 -14.76 14.05
C ALA A 51 -5.44 -15.48 15.35
N ASN A 52 -6.31 -16.51 15.28
CA ASN A 52 -6.60 -17.41 16.38
C ASN A 52 -5.67 -18.64 16.41
N TYR A 53 -4.54 -18.55 15.72
CA TYR A 53 -3.47 -19.54 15.68
C TYR A 53 -2.12 -18.80 15.62
N ASP A 54 -1.04 -19.53 15.87
CA ASP A 54 0.31 -18.95 15.92
C ASP A 54 0.70 -18.39 14.54
N ILE A 55 1.03 -17.11 14.53
CA ILE A 55 1.61 -16.38 13.38
C ILE A 55 2.88 -15.66 13.87
N GLN A 56 3.79 -15.38 12.94
CA GLN A 56 4.97 -14.59 13.28
C GLN A 56 4.56 -13.14 13.61
N GLU A 57 4.80 -12.72 14.85
CA GLU A 57 4.56 -11.34 15.27
C GLU A 57 5.55 -10.39 14.61
N GLN A 58 5.04 -9.26 14.12
CA GLN A 58 5.82 -8.18 13.55
C GLN A 58 5.26 -6.85 14.06
N THR A 59 6.15 -5.90 14.34
CA THR A 59 5.78 -4.56 14.80
C THR A 59 6.43 -3.50 13.92
N ASN A 60 5.83 -2.32 13.86
CA ASN A 60 6.33 -1.19 13.07
C ASN A 60 6.50 -1.48 11.57
N VAL A 61 5.65 -2.33 11.02
CA VAL A 61 5.65 -2.64 9.59
C VAL A 61 5.04 -1.46 8.84
N GLU A 62 5.79 -0.88 7.91
CA GLU A 62 5.28 0.08 6.92
C GLU A 62 5.10 -0.65 5.59
N ILE A 63 3.91 -0.54 5.00
CA ILE A 63 3.56 -1.22 3.76
C ILE A 63 2.51 -0.42 2.98
N SER A 64 2.60 -0.42 1.67
CA SER A 64 1.52 0.13 0.84
C SER A 64 0.30 -0.76 0.86
N LEU A 65 -0.88 -0.16 0.86
CA LEU A 65 -2.16 -0.88 0.79
C LEU A 65 -2.21 -1.85 -0.41
N ASN A 66 -1.55 -1.50 -1.50
CA ASN A 66 -1.38 -2.34 -2.69
C ASN A 66 -0.72 -3.71 -2.39
N TYR A 67 0.09 -3.80 -1.34
CA TYR A 67 0.84 -5.00 -0.95
C TYR A 67 0.29 -5.68 0.31
N LEU A 68 -0.63 -5.03 1.03
CA LEU A 68 -1.15 -5.53 2.31
C LEU A 68 -1.76 -6.94 2.21
N ASN A 69 -2.44 -7.23 1.10
CA ASN A 69 -3.00 -8.57 0.88
C ASN A 69 -1.90 -9.62 0.65
N ILE A 70 -0.74 -9.25 0.13
CA ILE A 70 0.41 -10.16 -0.04
C ILE A 70 0.96 -10.51 1.34
N LEU A 71 1.19 -9.50 2.19
CA LEU A 71 1.60 -9.71 3.58
C LEU A 71 0.61 -10.61 4.33
N LEU A 72 -0.70 -10.40 4.15
CA LEU A 72 -1.74 -11.24 4.75
C LEU A 72 -1.64 -12.69 4.29
N PHE A 73 -1.47 -12.93 2.98
CA PHE A 73 -1.34 -14.28 2.42
C PHE A 73 -0.09 -15.00 2.94
N GLU A 74 1.04 -14.32 2.97
CA GLU A 74 2.29 -14.86 3.52
C GLU A 74 2.15 -15.18 5.01
N THR A 75 1.58 -14.26 5.80
CA THR A 75 1.31 -14.47 7.22
C THR A 75 0.37 -15.67 7.46
N ALA A 76 -0.60 -15.87 6.57
CA ALA A 76 -1.51 -17.01 6.63
C ALA A 76 -0.92 -18.34 6.11
N GLY A 77 0.27 -18.31 5.53
CA GLY A 77 0.91 -19.47 4.89
C GLY A 77 0.24 -19.90 3.59
N LEU A 78 -0.42 -18.96 2.89
CA LEU A 78 -1.11 -19.21 1.63
C LEU A 78 -0.17 -18.96 0.44
N GLN A 79 -0.41 -19.71 -0.66
CA GLN A 79 0.32 -19.50 -1.89
C GLN A 79 -0.16 -18.24 -2.62
N LEU A 80 0.78 -17.52 -3.21
CA LEU A 80 0.51 -16.36 -4.05
C LEU A 80 0.22 -16.82 -5.50
N ASP A 81 -0.73 -16.16 -6.16
CA ASP A 81 -0.90 -16.28 -7.61
C ASP A 81 0.18 -15.51 -8.38
N GLU A 82 0.20 -15.62 -9.71
CA GLU A 82 1.18 -14.95 -10.57
C GLU A 82 1.15 -13.43 -10.40
N TYR A 83 -0.03 -12.84 -10.28
CA TYR A 83 -0.16 -11.39 -10.09
C TYR A 83 0.28 -10.94 -8.70
N GLN A 84 -0.03 -11.71 -7.68
CA GLN A 84 0.46 -11.45 -6.32
C GLN A 84 1.98 -11.60 -6.26
N THR A 85 2.55 -12.58 -6.95
CA THR A 85 3.99 -12.77 -7.06
C THR A 85 4.67 -11.61 -7.77
N PHE A 86 4.09 -11.12 -8.88
CA PHE A 86 4.57 -9.92 -9.55
C PHE A 86 4.60 -8.72 -8.60
N ARG A 87 3.51 -8.44 -7.87
CA ARG A 87 3.47 -7.34 -6.89
C ARG A 87 4.42 -7.55 -5.71
N LYS A 88 4.62 -8.78 -5.26
CA LYS A 88 5.62 -9.10 -4.25
C LYS A 88 7.02 -8.71 -4.72
N ASN A 89 7.35 -8.99 -5.98
CA ASN A 89 8.64 -8.62 -6.56
C ASN A 89 8.82 -7.09 -6.63
N LEU A 90 7.75 -6.33 -6.92
CA LEU A 90 7.79 -4.86 -6.82
C LEU A 90 8.06 -4.41 -5.39
N TRP A 91 7.32 -4.97 -4.42
CA TRP A 91 7.43 -4.63 -3.00
C TRP A 91 8.81 -4.95 -2.42
N GLN A 92 9.38 -6.10 -2.74
CA GLN A 92 10.68 -6.55 -2.25
C GLN A 92 11.86 -6.07 -3.10
N GLY A 93 11.60 -5.36 -4.16
CA GLY A 93 12.56 -4.81 -5.11
C GLY A 93 12.50 -3.28 -5.16
N GLN A 94 12.40 -2.76 -6.35
CA GLN A 94 12.59 -1.33 -6.66
C GLN A 94 11.47 -0.40 -6.20
N ILE A 95 10.29 -0.91 -5.80
CA ILE A 95 9.13 -0.10 -5.40
C ILE A 95 8.57 -0.61 -4.07
N PRO A 96 9.34 -0.55 -2.97
CA PRO A 96 8.91 -1.08 -1.68
C PRO A 96 7.69 -0.37 -1.10
N MET A 97 7.41 0.86 -1.54
CA MET A 97 6.24 1.62 -1.10
C MET A 97 5.73 2.52 -2.22
N MET A 98 4.41 2.55 -2.40
CA MET A 98 3.74 3.45 -3.34
C MET A 98 2.41 3.96 -2.77
N ASN A 99 1.99 5.14 -3.17
CA ASN A 99 0.68 5.72 -2.86
C ASN A 99 0.24 6.68 -3.97
N ALA A 100 -0.77 7.52 -3.72
CA ALA A 100 -1.29 8.47 -4.72
C ALA A 100 -0.32 9.62 -5.07
N VAL A 101 0.72 9.86 -4.26
CA VAL A 101 1.65 10.98 -4.44
C VAL A 101 2.90 10.55 -5.21
N GLY A 102 3.39 9.33 -4.98
CA GLY A 102 4.61 8.80 -5.56
C GLY A 102 5.00 7.47 -4.96
N TYR A 103 6.27 7.15 -5.03
CA TYR A 103 6.81 5.91 -4.48
C TYR A 103 8.07 6.17 -3.65
N ARG A 104 8.42 5.22 -2.82
CA ARG A 104 9.71 5.17 -2.14
C ARG A 104 10.58 4.13 -2.86
N ASN A 105 11.79 4.52 -3.22
CA ASN A 105 12.75 3.61 -3.84
C ASN A 105 13.41 2.69 -2.79
N ASP A 106 14.28 1.79 -3.23
CA ASP A 106 15.01 0.85 -2.39
C ASP A 106 16.06 1.53 -1.48
N ASP A 107 16.53 2.73 -1.84
CA ASP A 107 17.39 3.57 -0.99
C ASP A 107 16.58 4.30 0.11
N GLY A 108 15.27 4.26 0.05
CA GLY A 108 14.36 4.92 0.99
C GLY A 108 13.97 6.34 0.61
N ASP A 109 14.38 6.83 -0.55
CA ASP A 109 14.05 8.16 -1.03
C ASP A 109 12.62 8.22 -1.58
N LEU A 110 11.98 9.36 -1.34
CA LEU A 110 10.66 9.66 -1.91
C LEU A 110 10.82 10.24 -3.31
N VAL A 111 10.18 9.60 -4.28
CA VAL A 111 10.24 9.98 -5.70
C VAL A 111 8.82 10.22 -6.22
N GLU A 112 8.59 11.37 -6.87
CA GLU A 112 7.34 11.61 -7.60
C GLU A 112 7.30 10.74 -8.86
N TYR A 113 6.10 10.36 -9.31
CA TYR A 113 5.97 9.45 -10.47
C TYR A 113 6.55 10.02 -11.75
N ASP A 114 6.45 11.34 -11.94
CA ASP A 114 6.98 12.03 -13.13
C ASP A 114 8.52 12.09 -13.15
N ASP A 115 9.16 11.98 -11.97
CA ASP A 115 10.62 11.98 -11.81
C ASP A 115 11.20 10.56 -11.77
N ALA A 116 10.37 9.53 -11.90
CA ALA A 116 10.81 8.15 -11.87
C ALA A 116 11.73 7.82 -13.05
N PRO A 117 12.82 7.05 -12.86
CA PRO A 117 13.62 6.52 -13.96
C PRO A 117 12.78 5.70 -14.94
N GLU A 118 13.18 5.64 -16.21
CA GLU A 118 12.44 4.92 -17.26
C GLU A 118 12.15 3.47 -16.91
N GLU A 119 13.06 2.77 -16.26
CA GLU A 119 12.87 1.39 -15.79
C GLU A 119 11.70 1.30 -14.81
N ILE A 120 11.62 2.21 -13.84
CA ILE A 120 10.52 2.27 -12.86
C ILE A 120 9.21 2.67 -13.53
N GLN A 121 9.23 3.62 -14.44
CA GLN A 121 8.05 3.99 -15.22
C GLN A 121 7.50 2.79 -15.99
N ASN A 122 8.36 1.98 -16.58
CA ASN A 122 7.96 0.76 -17.28
C ASN A 122 7.32 -0.27 -16.33
N LEU A 123 7.88 -0.50 -15.15
CA LEU A 123 7.29 -1.38 -14.12
C LEU A 123 5.92 -0.87 -13.63
N LEU A 124 5.79 0.44 -13.40
CA LEU A 124 4.52 1.06 -13.00
C LEU A 124 3.46 0.95 -14.11
N ASN A 125 3.85 1.15 -15.36
CA ASN A 125 2.97 0.97 -16.52
C ASN A 125 2.53 -0.50 -16.67
N GLU A 126 3.44 -1.45 -16.48
CA GLU A 126 3.11 -2.88 -16.50
C GLU A 126 2.11 -3.21 -15.36
N TYR A 127 2.34 -2.72 -14.16
CA TYR A 127 1.44 -2.88 -13.02
C TYR A 127 0.04 -2.34 -13.32
N GLN A 128 -0.07 -1.13 -13.87
CA GLN A 128 -1.35 -0.52 -14.25
C GLN A 128 -2.06 -1.31 -15.35
N ASN A 129 -1.33 -1.75 -16.37
CA ASN A 129 -1.88 -2.54 -17.47
C ASN A 129 -2.45 -3.87 -16.98
N ILE A 130 -1.73 -4.59 -16.11
CA ILE A 130 -2.21 -5.84 -15.52
C ILE A 130 -3.46 -5.60 -14.69
N GLN A 131 -3.52 -4.53 -13.88
CA GLN A 131 -4.73 -4.16 -13.13
C GLN A 131 -5.92 -3.92 -14.05
N TYR A 132 -5.71 -3.13 -15.11
CA TYR A 132 -6.76 -2.80 -16.08
C TYR A 132 -7.33 -4.06 -16.74
N TYR A 133 -6.46 -4.95 -17.26
CA TYR A 133 -6.90 -6.21 -17.87
C TYR A 133 -7.63 -7.13 -16.89
N ARG A 134 -7.21 -7.20 -15.64
CA ARG A 134 -7.92 -7.97 -14.61
C ARG A 134 -9.31 -7.40 -14.34
N MET A 135 -9.46 -6.10 -14.25
CA MET A 135 -10.75 -5.44 -14.06
C MET A 135 -11.68 -5.70 -15.25
N GLU A 136 -11.21 -5.54 -16.48
CA GLU A 136 -12.01 -5.83 -17.70
C GLU A 136 -12.48 -7.29 -17.75
N ARG A 137 -11.59 -8.23 -17.43
CA ARG A 137 -11.91 -9.65 -17.39
C ARG A 137 -13.01 -9.98 -16.36
N GLU A 138 -12.97 -9.37 -15.18
CA GLU A 138 -14.01 -9.57 -14.17
C GLU A 138 -15.34 -8.91 -14.55
N TYR A 139 -15.30 -7.76 -15.21
CA TYR A 139 -16.50 -7.12 -15.75
C TYR A 139 -17.15 -7.96 -16.84
N SER A 140 -16.36 -8.57 -17.71
CA SER A 140 -16.86 -9.39 -18.83
C SER A 140 -17.52 -10.69 -18.36
N LYS A 141 -17.14 -11.22 -17.20
CA LYS A 141 -17.77 -12.44 -16.62
C LYS A 141 -19.14 -12.16 -16.00
N LYS A 142 -19.49 -10.91 -15.72
CA LYS A 142 -20.75 -10.50 -15.08
C LYS A 142 -21.85 -10.14 -16.09
N LYS A 143 -21.56 -10.18 -17.36
CA LYS A 143 -22.51 -10.03 -18.48
C LYS A 143 -22.87 -11.38 -19.08
#